data_efb6b8af97a08faf86752f05235e6cb3
#
_entry.id   efb6b8af97a08faf86752f05235e6cb3
#
_cell.length_a   1.000
_cell.length_b   1.000
_cell.length_c   1.000
_cell.angle_alpha   90.00
_cell.angle_beta   90.00
_cell.angle_gamma   90.00
#
_symmetry.space_group_name_H-M   'P 1'
#
loop_
_entity.id
_entity.type
_entity.pdbx_description
1 polymer ?
#
loop_
_entity_poly.entity_id
_entity_poly.type
_entity_poly.pdbx_seq_one_letter_code
_entity_poly.pdbx_strand_id
1 'polypeptide(L)'
;MITSMCNSYEHTIVITNRHLVQGDFLKQLEKVTKLHPHALILREKDLTDDAYESLAKKVFDLCEREDITFFLHTKIEIARKIVCQNIHLSIPVLKGLSETEKKALTEDFCEISISCHSMEDVEIAMAGGATQII
;
A
#
# COMPACT_ATOMS: atom_id res chain seq x y z
N MET A 1 27.79 -18.51 10.94
CA MET A 1 26.73 -17.50 11.03
C MET A 1 26.69 -16.64 9.79
N ILE A 2 25.52 -16.40 9.30
CA ILE A 2 25.33 -15.57 8.10
C ILE A 2 25.31 -14.12 8.54
N THR A 3 26.23 -13.33 8.07
CA THR A 3 26.38 -11.94 8.47
C THR A 3 25.94 -10.96 7.41
N SER A 4 25.86 -11.37 6.16
CA SER A 4 25.32 -10.53 5.09
C SER A 4 24.71 -11.43 4.03
N MET A 5 23.42 -11.46 3.99
CA MET A 5 22.69 -12.03 2.86
C MET A 5 22.00 -10.90 2.14
N CYS A 6 22.21 -10.82 0.84
CA CYS A 6 21.40 -9.99 0.00
C CYS A 6 19.97 -10.51 0.10
N ASN A 7 19.05 -9.70 0.59
CA ASN A 7 17.65 -10.03 0.54
C ASN A 7 17.17 -9.85 -0.91
N SER A 8 16.87 -10.97 -1.58
CA SER A 8 16.42 -10.95 -2.98
C SER A 8 15.15 -10.14 -3.23
N TYR A 9 14.40 -9.85 -2.17
CA TYR A 9 13.09 -9.18 -2.26
C TYR A 9 13.08 -7.76 -1.69
N GLU A 10 14.22 -7.21 -1.29
CA GLU A 10 14.31 -5.87 -0.68
C GLU A 10 13.84 -4.73 -1.61
N HIS A 11 13.79 -4.97 -2.91
CA HIS A 11 13.30 -4.02 -3.90
C HIS A 11 11.96 -4.44 -4.50
N THR A 12 11.30 -5.42 -3.91
CA THR A 12 10.03 -5.95 -4.38
C THR A 12 8.87 -5.29 -3.65
N ILE A 13 7.86 -4.86 -4.39
CA ILE A 13 6.59 -4.40 -3.84
C ILE A 13 5.54 -5.47 -4.15
N VAL A 14 4.90 -5.98 -3.12
CA VAL A 14 3.83 -6.96 -3.26
C VAL A 14 2.50 -6.24 -3.37
N ILE A 15 1.75 -6.52 -4.42
CA ILE A 15 0.38 -6.03 -4.60
C ILE A 15 -0.55 -7.22 -4.46
N THR A 16 -1.48 -7.18 -3.51
CA THR A 16 -2.34 -8.33 -3.23
C THR A 16 -3.46 -8.49 -4.25
N ASN A 17 -3.84 -9.74 -4.45
CA ASN A 17 -5.07 -10.13 -5.12
C ASN A 17 -5.47 -11.50 -4.55
N ARG A 18 -6.43 -11.51 -3.62
CA ARG A 18 -6.80 -12.75 -2.93
C ARG A 18 -7.42 -13.81 -3.85
N HIS A 19 -7.94 -13.40 -5.01
CA HIS A 19 -8.49 -14.35 -6.00
C HIS A 19 -7.43 -15.21 -6.67
N LEU A 20 -6.16 -14.79 -6.61
CA LEU A 20 -5.03 -15.56 -7.16
C LEU A 20 -4.45 -16.53 -6.14
N VAL A 21 -4.87 -16.45 -4.88
CA VAL A 21 -4.35 -17.29 -3.81
C VAL A 21 -5.16 -18.57 -3.71
N GLN A 22 -4.47 -19.69 -3.70
CA GLN A 22 -5.07 -21.00 -3.41
C GLN A 22 -4.95 -21.26 -1.90
N GLY A 23 -6.09 -21.48 -1.24
CA GLY A 23 -6.14 -21.69 0.20
C GLY A 23 -6.31 -20.39 0.99
N ASP A 24 -5.77 -20.36 2.19
CA ASP A 24 -5.92 -19.25 3.12
C ASP A 24 -5.06 -18.05 2.74
N PHE A 25 -5.69 -16.92 2.51
CA PHE A 25 -5.02 -15.68 2.09
C PHE A 25 -4.03 -15.17 3.15
N LEU A 26 -4.45 -15.13 4.42
CA LEU A 26 -3.57 -14.63 5.50
C LEU A 26 -2.37 -15.53 5.72
N LYS A 27 -2.54 -16.85 5.62
CA LYS A 27 -1.40 -17.78 5.70
C LYS A 27 -0.42 -17.59 4.55
N GLN A 28 -0.93 -17.30 3.36
CA GLN A 28 -0.07 -17.00 2.22
C GLN A 28 0.70 -15.70 2.45
N LEU A 29 0.05 -14.67 2.99
CA LEU A 29 0.71 -13.40 3.31
C LEU A 29 1.75 -13.57 4.42
N GLU A 30 1.52 -14.44 5.39
CA GLU A 30 2.55 -14.77 6.40
C GLU A 30 3.83 -15.30 5.77
N LYS A 31 3.70 -16.14 4.75
CA LYS A 31 4.87 -16.65 4.00
C LYS A 31 5.55 -15.55 3.21
N VAL A 32 4.77 -14.70 2.55
CA VAL A 32 5.27 -13.59 1.73
C VAL A 32 6.03 -12.57 2.59
N THR A 33 5.46 -12.20 3.74
CA THR A 33 6.08 -11.21 4.62
C THR A 33 7.41 -11.70 5.22
N LYS A 34 7.57 -13.00 5.42
CA LYS A 34 8.83 -13.57 5.88
C LYS A 34 9.96 -13.50 4.85
N LEU A 35 9.63 -13.22 3.59
CA LEU A 35 10.61 -12.95 2.54
C LEU A 35 11.12 -11.51 2.58
N HIS A 36 10.57 -10.68 3.45
CA HIS A 36 10.94 -9.28 3.66
C HIS A 36 10.94 -8.43 2.37
N PRO A 37 9.80 -8.37 1.64
CA PRO A 37 9.68 -7.43 0.53
C PRO A 37 9.78 -5.99 1.04
N HIS A 38 10.07 -5.06 0.14
CA HIS A 38 10.16 -3.64 0.49
C HIS A 38 8.83 -3.09 1.02
N ALA A 39 7.74 -3.45 0.37
CA ALA A 39 6.40 -2.97 0.74
C ALA A 39 5.33 -3.96 0.32
N LEU A 40 4.15 -3.82 0.92
CA LEU A 40 2.95 -4.55 0.56
C LEU A 40 1.78 -3.58 0.41
N ILE A 41 1.11 -3.63 -0.72
CA ILE A 41 -0.10 -2.85 -1.02
C ILE A 41 -1.30 -3.78 -0.97
N LEU A 42 -2.25 -3.49 -0.08
CA LEU A 42 -3.49 -4.26 0.04
C LEU A 42 -4.52 -3.76 -0.97
N ARG A 43 -4.59 -4.43 -2.12
CA ARG A 43 -5.48 -4.10 -3.23
C ARG A 43 -6.57 -5.16 -3.40
N GLU A 44 -7.69 -4.96 -2.69
CA GLU A 44 -8.85 -5.86 -2.72
C GLU A 44 -10.11 -5.06 -3.03
N LYS A 45 -10.30 -4.71 -4.30
CA LYS A 45 -11.30 -3.74 -4.77
C LYS A 45 -12.76 -4.17 -4.59
N ASP A 46 -13.01 -5.45 -4.50
CA ASP A 46 -14.36 -6.03 -4.45
C ASP A 46 -14.90 -6.21 -3.03
N LEU A 47 -14.09 -5.91 -2.02
CA LEU A 47 -14.54 -5.94 -0.63
C LEU A 47 -15.38 -4.71 -0.28
N THR A 48 -16.38 -4.90 0.59
CA THR A 48 -17.05 -3.78 1.25
C THR A 48 -16.06 -3.05 2.15
N ASP A 49 -16.36 -1.82 2.52
CA ASP A 49 -15.47 -1.03 3.39
C ASP A 49 -15.25 -1.71 4.74
N ASP A 50 -16.30 -2.28 5.33
CA ASP A 50 -16.17 -3.00 6.61
C ASP A 50 -15.29 -4.26 6.48
N ALA A 51 -15.49 -5.04 5.43
CA ALA A 51 -14.67 -6.22 5.17
C ALA A 51 -13.21 -5.84 4.87
N TYR A 52 -13.01 -4.78 4.10
CA TYR A 52 -11.68 -4.26 3.80
C TYR A 52 -10.97 -3.78 5.07
N GLU A 53 -11.65 -3.01 5.89
CA GLU A 53 -11.09 -2.51 7.16
C GLU A 53 -10.67 -3.66 8.08
N SER A 54 -11.53 -4.67 8.22
CA SER A 54 -11.23 -5.85 9.03
C SER A 54 -9.99 -6.59 8.54
N LEU A 55 -9.90 -6.79 7.22
CA LEU A 55 -8.74 -7.43 6.61
C LEU A 55 -7.49 -6.56 6.74
N ALA A 56 -7.62 -5.26 6.51
CA ALA A 56 -6.52 -4.31 6.57
C ALA A 56 -5.85 -4.29 7.96
N LYS A 57 -6.64 -4.34 9.03
CA LYS A 57 -6.10 -4.42 10.39
C LYS A 57 -5.22 -5.66 10.60
N LYS A 58 -5.67 -6.80 10.10
CA LYS A 58 -4.92 -8.07 10.22
C LYS A 58 -3.63 -8.04 9.42
N VAL A 59 -3.69 -7.52 8.19
CA VAL A 59 -2.51 -7.44 7.32
C VAL A 59 -1.54 -6.37 7.83
N PHE A 60 -2.03 -5.28 8.37
CA PHE A 60 -1.20 -4.24 8.99
C PHE A 60 -0.39 -4.81 10.15
N ASP A 61 -1.03 -5.53 11.07
CA ASP A 61 -0.35 -6.19 12.19
C ASP A 61 0.73 -7.15 11.71
N LEU A 62 0.42 -7.91 10.66
CA LEU A 62 1.36 -8.84 10.07
C LEU A 62 2.59 -8.13 9.49
N CYS A 63 2.38 -7.04 8.76
CA CYS A 63 3.47 -6.23 8.19
C CYS A 63 4.31 -5.56 9.27
N GLU A 64 3.69 -5.05 10.34
CA GLU A 64 4.41 -4.45 11.46
C GLU A 64 5.33 -5.46 12.16
N ARG A 65 4.83 -6.68 12.38
CA ARG A 65 5.64 -7.74 13.00
C ARG A 65 6.89 -8.10 12.20
N GLU A 66 6.83 -8.00 10.88
CA GLU A 66 7.93 -8.34 9.98
C GLU A 66 8.67 -7.10 9.46
N ASP A 67 8.35 -5.91 9.97
CA ASP A 67 8.96 -4.64 9.59
C ASP A 67 8.85 -4.34 8.08
N ILE A 68 7.64 -4.52 7.54
CA ILE A 68 7.33 -4.27 6.14
C ILE A 68 6.44 -3.04 6.03
N THR A 69 6.77 -2.13 5.11
CA THR A 69 5.94 -0.96 4.83
C THR A 69 4.62 -1.40 4.23
N PHE A 70 3.52 -1.05 4.88
CA PHE A 70 2.17 -1.42 4.48
C PHE A 70 1.43 -0.21 3.92
N PHE A 71 0.84 -0.39 2.73
CA PHE A 71 0.01 0.62 2.05
C PHE A 71 -1.42 0.13 1.92
N LEU A 72 -2.40 1.00 2.22
CA LEU A 72 -3.76 0.78 1.78
C LEU A 72 -3.94 1.30 0.35
N HIS A 73 -4.75 0.60 -0.43
CA HIS A 73 -5.10 1.01 -1.79
C HIS A 73 -6.41 1.78 -1.78
N THR A 74 -6.39 3.07 -2.15
CA THR A 74 -7.52 4.00 -2.33
C THR A 74 -8.36 4.35 -1.10
N LYS A 75 -8.38 3.55 -0.07
CA LYS A 75 -9.25 3.70 1.11
C LYS A 75 -8.66 4.69 2.12
N ILE A 76 -8.65 5.98 1.75
CA ILE A 76 -8.00 7.06 2.53
C ILE A 76 -8.59 7.15 3.95
N GLU A 77 -9.92 7.15 4.09
CA GLU A 77 -10.57 7.29 5.38
C GLU A 77 -10.35 6.06 6.28
N ILE A 78 -10.30 4.86 5.68
CA ILE A 78 -9.95 3.64 6.43
C ILE A 78 -8.49 3.71 6.90
N ALA A 79 -7.60 4.18 6.05
CA ALA A 79 -6.19 4.36 6.42
C ALA A 79 -6.04 5.31 7.60
N ARG A 80 -6.76 6.43 7.61
CA ARG A 80 -6.79 7.35 8.77
C ARG A 80 -7.32 6.68 10.02
N LYS A 81 -8.42 5.94 9.89
CA LYS A 81 -9.08 5.27 11.00
C LYS A 81 -8.19 4.22 11.69
N ILE A 82 -7.47 3.42 10.93
CA ILE A 82 -6.56 2.40 11.47
C ILE A 82 -5.14 2.92 11.72
N VAL A 83 -4.91 4.20 11.48
CA VAL A 83 -3.61 4.89 11.67
C VAL A 83 -2.51 4.28 10.79
N CYS A 84 -2.85 3.92 9.56
CA CYS A 84 -1.87 3.53 8.54
C CYS A 84 -1.39 4.79 7.84
N GLN A 85 -0.09 5.04 7.88
CA GLN A 85 0.52 6.27 7.38
C GLN A 85 0.97 6.20 5.91
N ASN A 86 0.60 5.14 5.21
CA ASN A 86 1.00 4.95 3.82
C ASN A 86 -0.21 4.63 2.97
N ILE A 87 -0.35 5.33 1.85
CA ILE A 87 -1.49 5.20 0.94
C ILE A 87 -1.02 5.03 -0.50
N HIS A 88 -1.69 4.16 -1.25
CA HIS A 88 -1.49 3.99 -2.67
C HIS A 88 -2.72 4.40 -3.43
N LEU A 89 -2.58 5.30 -4.41
CA LEU A 89 -3.67 5.85 -5.20
C LEU A 89 -3.40 5.69 -6.69
N SER A 90 -4.47 5.68 -7.47
CA SER A 90 -4.42 5.83 -8.93
C SER A 90 -4.52 7.29 -9.33
N ILE A 91 -4.13 7.61 -10.55
CA ILE A 91 -4.26 8.98 -11.10
C ILE A 91 -5.72 9.45 -11.09
N PRO A 92 -6.71 8.67 -11.54
CA PRO A 92 -8.11 9.11 -11.46
C PRO A 92 -8.58 9.47 -10.05
N VAL A 93 -8.17 8.71 -9.05
CA VAL A 93 -8.51 9.01 -7.65
C VAL A 93 -7.84 10.32 -7.21
N LEU A 94 -6.56 10.48 -7.52
CA LEU A 94 -5.83 11.72 -7.19
C LEU A 94 -6.46 12.95 -7.84
N LYS A 95 -6.82 12.86 -9.12
CA LYS A 95 -7.50 13.95 -9.84
C LYS A 95 -8.85 14.31 -9.25
N GLY A 96 -9.55 13.35 -8.66
CA GLY A 96 -10.84 13.56 -8.02
C GLY A 96 -10.77 14.30 -6.69
N LEU A 97 -9.59 14.45 -6.11
CA LEU A 97 -9.41 15.17 -4.86
C LEU A 97 -9.32 16.68 -5.09
N SER A 98 -9.91 17.46 -4.18
CA SER A 98 -9.76 18.91 -4.15
C SER A 98 -8.33 19.28 -3.73
N GLU A 99 -7.94 20.54 -3.94
CA GLU A 99 -6.62 21.01 -3.49
C GLU A 99 -6.48 20.91 -1.96
N THR A 100 -7.57 21.18 -1.22
CA THR A 100 -7.60 21.02 0.22
C THR A 100 -7.38 19.55 0.64
N GLU A 101 -8.05 18.62 -0.04
CA GLU A 101 -7.90 17.17 0.21
C GLU A 101 -6.49 16.67 -0.13
N LYS A 102 -5.89 17.15 -1.23
CA LYS A 102 -4.51 16.83 -1.59
C LYS A 102 -3.51 17.33 -0.55
N LYS A 103 -3.74 18.54 -0.03
CA LYS A 103 -2.91 19.09 1.04
C LYS A 103 -3.02 18.25 2.31
N ALA A 104 -4.24 17.91 2.72
CA ALA A 104 -4.48 17.03 3.86
C ALA A 104 -3.80 15.67 3.69
N LEU A 105 -3.81 15.13 2.47
CA LEU A 105 -3.13 13.89 2.16
C LEU A 105 -1.63 13.95 2.48
N THR A 106 -0.95 15.01 2.04
CA THR A 106 0.48 15.20 2.31
C THR A 106 0.78 15.45 3.78
N GLU A 107 -0.15 15.99 4.54
CA GLU A 107 -0.01 16.20 5.99
C GLU A 107 -0.24 14.91 6.78
N ASP A 108 -1.18 14.07 6.36
CA ASP A 108 -1.63 12.89 7.10
C ASP A 108 -0.81 11.62 6.77
N PHE A 109 -0.18 11.55 5.61
CA PHE A 109 0.53 10.36 5.16
C PHE A 109 2.02 10.59 4.98
N CYS A 110 2.82 9.64 5.47
CA CYS A 110 4.27 9.65 5.31
C CYS A 110 4.69 9.25 3.91
N GLU A 111 4.03 8.23 3.35
CA GLU A 111 4.30 7.71 2.02
C GLU A 111 3.03 7.76 1.18
N ILE A 112 3.14 8.37 0.01
CA ILE A 112 2.07 8.44 -0.99
C ILE A 112 2.59 7.82 -2.26
N SER A 113 2.09 6.63 -2.58
CA SER A 113 2.44 5.87 -3.77
C SER A 113 1.37 6.07 -4.84
N ILE A 114 1.76 6.32 -6.07
CA ILE A 114 0.84 6.56 -7.19
C ILE A 114 1.18 5.64 -8.36
N SER A 115 0.16 4.98 -8.91
CA SER A 115 0.29 4.22 -10.15
C SER A 115 0.33 5.17 -11.35
N CYS A 116 1.40 5.11 -12.13
CA CYS A 116 1.61 5.94 -13.31
C CYS A 116 1.79 5.09 -14.56
N HIS A 117 1.21 5.52 -15.68
CA HIS A 117 1.27 4.82 -16.96
C HIS A 117 1.80 5.70 -18.09
N SER A 118 2.17 6.95 -17.80
CA SER A 118 2.70 7.91 -18.76
C SER A 118 3.56 8.96 -18.05
N MET A 119 4.31 9.74 -18.80
CA MET A 119 5.06 10.87 -18.23
C MET A 119 4.12 11.96 -17.70
N GLU A 120 2.96 12.14 -18.33
CA GLU A 120 1.94 13.05 -17.82
C GLU A 120 1.44 12.61 -16.44
N ASP A 121 1.21 11.31 -16.26
CA ASP A 121 0.84 10.75 -14.95
C ASP A 121 1.89 11.04 -13.89
N VAL A 122 3.16 10.91 -14.22
CA VAL A 122 4.28 11.20 -13.32
C VAL A 122 4.25 12.66 -12.88
N GLU A 123 4.03 13.59 -13.81
CA GLU A 123 3.93 15.02 -13.50
C GLU A 123 2.76 15.32 -12.57
N ILE A 124 1.60 14.71 -12.84
CA ILE A 124 0.41 14.84 -11.98
C ILE A 124 0.68 14.26 -10.59
N ALA A 125 1.29 13.09 -10.51
CA ALA A 125 1.63 12.46 -9.25
C ALA A 125 2.59 13.29 -8.42
N MET A 126 3.64 13.84 -9.02
CA MET A 126 4.60 14.69 -8.35
C MET A 126 3.95 15.99 -7.84
N ALA A 127 3.11 16.63 -8.64
CA ALA A 127 2.35 17.81 -8.23
C ALA A 127 1.37 17.51 -7.09
N GLY A 128 0.87 16.28 -7.00
CA GLY A 128 -0.02 15.82 -5.94
C GLY A 128 0.68 15.37 -4.66
N GLY A 129 2.01 15.44 -4.60
CA GLY A 129 2.79 15.10 -3.41
C GLY A 129 3.21 13.64 -3.32
N ALA A 130 3.26 12.92 -4.44
CA ALA A 130 3.73 11.53 -4.45
C ALA A 130 5.17 11.42 -3.93
N THR A 131 5.39 10.44 -3.06
CA THR A 131 6.73 10.06 -2.57
C THR A 131 7.28 8.88 -3.33
N GLN A 132 6.41 8.14 -4.02
CA GLN A 132 6.75 6.95 -4.78
C GLN A 132 5.82 6.81 -5.98
N ILE A 133 6.34 6.33 -7.09
CA ILE A 133 5.54 5.97 -8.27
C ILE A 133 5.80 4.52 -8.66
N ILE A 134 4.77 3.88 -9.19
CA ILE A 134 4.84 2.50 -9.69
C ILE A 134 4.34 2.45 -11.13
#